data_cb00bafdee0fcf498a1c2f1ad7bc9b9a
#
_entry.id   cb00bafdee0fcf498a1c2f1ad7bc9b9a
#
_cell.length_a   1.000
_cell.length_b   1.000
_cell.length_c   1.000
_cell.angle_alpha   90.00
_cell.angle_beta   90.00
_cell.angle_gamma   90.00
#
_symmetry.space_group_name_H-M   'P 1'
#
loop_
_entity.id
_entity.type
_entity.pdbx_description
1 polymer ?
#
loop_
_entity_poly.entity_id
_entity_poly.type
_entity_poly.pdbx_seq_one_letter_code
_entity_poly.pdbx_strand_id
1 'polypeptide(L)'
;MKENTKLLHGYTVLDQYTGAASIPIYQTSTFHNTELYCDEQKYLYTRFSNPTIDALEDGLRCIENAKYALSFSSGMSAISNVLMLLNAGEHVILPKEVYGGTCQFATKILPRYQISASFVDMANLDEVENAITDRTRMIYI
;
A
#
# COMPACT_ATOMS: atom_id res chain seq x y z
N MET A 1 -23.47 -3.05 -8.40
CA MET A 1 -22.75 -3.45 -9.61
C MET A 1 -22.13 -4.81 -9.36
N LYS A 2 -22.18 -5.76 -10.31
CA LYS A 2 -21.54 -7.09 -10.15
C LYS A 2 -20.00 -6.91 -10.20
N GLU A 3 -19.24 -7.82 -9.57
CA GLU A 3 -17.77 -7.72 -9.49
C GLU A 3 -17.09 -7.56 -10.85
N ASN A 4 -17.46 -8.38 -11.84
CA ASN A 4 -16.93 -8.27 -13.20
C ASN A 4 -17.21 -6.90 -13.86
N THR A 5 -18.32 -6.25 -13.50
CA THR A 5 -18.65 -4.92 -13.99
C THR A 5 -17.83 -3.84 -13.28
N LYS A 6 -17.54 -4.05 -12.00
CA LYS A 6 -16.64 -3.14 -11.24
C LYS A 6 -15.22 -3.13 -11.82
N LEU A 7 -14.71 -4.30 -12.23
CA LEU A 7 -13.38 -4.42 -12.88
C LEU A 7 -13.25 -3.56 -14.13
N LEU A 8 -14.31 -3.44 -14.92
CA LEU A 8 -14.28 -2.71 -16.19
C LEU A 8 -14.75 -1.26 -16.09
N HIS A 9 -15.61 -0.95 -15.12
CA HIS A 9 -16.33 0.34 -15.05
C HIS A 9 -16.43 0.93 -13.65
N GLY A 10 -15.77 0.33 -12.67
CA GLY A 10 -15.86 0.76 -11.26
C GLY A 10 -14.95 1.94 -10.92
N TYR A 11 -14.03 2.31 -11.80
CA TYR A 11 -13.11 3.42 -11.63
C TYR A 11 -13.58 4.64 -12.43
N THR A 12 -13.26 5.82 -11.93
CA THR A 12 -13.80 7.10 -12.43
C THR A 12 -12.84 7.87 -13.31
N VAL A 13 -11.64 7.35 -13.55
CA VAL A 13 -10.66 8.05 -14.39
C VAL A 13 -11.04 7.88 -15.86
N LEU A 14 -11.73 8.87 -16.40
CA LEU A 14 -12.05 8.98 -17.83
C LEU A 14 -11.03 9.90 -18.50
N ASP A 15 -10.59 9.54 -19.70
CA ASP A 15 -9.82 10.47 -20.53
C ASP A 15 -10.75 11.57 -21.06
N GLN A 16 -10.68 12.73 -20.42
CA GLN A 16 -11.51 13.88 -20.75
C GLN A 16 -11.13 14.53 -22.08
N TYR A 17 -9.92 14.26 -22.59
CA TYR A 17 -9.43 14.88 -23.83
C TYR A 17 -9.90 14.14 -25.08
N THR A 18 -9.89 12.82 -25.06
CA THR A 18 -10.21 12.01 -26.25
C THR A 18 -11.51 11.24 -26.10
N GLY A 19 -12.04 11.11 -24.88
CA GLY A 19 -13.20 10.27 -24.59
C GLY A 19 -12.90 8.78 -24.75
N ALA A 20 -11.62 8.38 -24.70
CA ALA A 20 -11.23 6.98 -24.83
C ALA A 20 -11.89 6.12 -23.77
N ALA A 21 -12.37 4.94 -24.17
CA ALA A 21 -13.01 3.99 -23.27
C ALA A 21 -12.03 3.29 -22.32
N SER A 22 -10.72 3.35 -22.61
CA SER A 22 -9.63 2.88 -21.78
C SER A 22 -8.71 4.06 -21.41
N ILE A 23 -8.10 3.97 -20.25
CA ILE A 23 -7.19 5.01 -19.77
C ILE A 23 -5.90 4.98 -20.58
N PRO A 24 -5.43 6.13 -21.11
CA PRO A 24 -4.15 6.22 -21.79
C PRO A 24 -2.98 5.86 -20.85
N ILE A 25 -1.91 5.30 -21.45
CA ILE A 25 -0.66 5.06 -20.74
C ILE A 25 0.18 6.32 -20.80
N TYR A 26 0.39 6.99 -19.67
CA TYR A 26 1.20 8.19 -19.55
C TYR A 26 2.66 7.83 -19.29
N GLN A 27 3.44 7.73 -20.36
CA GLN A 27 4.88 7.42 -20.33
C GLN A 27 5.72 8.69 -20.16
N THR A 28 5.48 9.43 -19.09
CA THR A 28 6.23 10.64 -18.77
C THR A 28 6.77 10.60 -17.35
N SER A 29 7.92 11.22 -17.11
CA SER A 29 8.46 11.40 -15.77
C SER A 29 8.02 12.71 -15.13
N THR A 30 7.88 13.78 -15.92
CA THR A 30 7.52 15.12 -15.47
C THR A 30 6.27 15.62 -16.17
N PHE A 31 5.47 16.37 -15.46
CA PHE A 31 4.30 17.08 -16.00
C PHE A 31 4.59 18.57 -16.07
N HIS A 32 4.00 19.25 -17.05
CA HIS A 32 4.17 20.69 -17.20
C HIS A 32 3.52 21.43 -16.04
N ASN A 33 4.31 22.22 -15.34
CA ASN A 33 3.81 23.10 -14.29
C ASN A 33 3.55 24.49 -14.88
N THR A 34 2.34 24.98 -14.69
CA THR A 34 1.96 26.33 -15.13
C THR A 34 2.47 27.40 -14.17
N GLU A 35 2.69 27.04 -12.89
CA GLU A 35 3.17 27.94 -11.84
C GLU A 35 4.16 27.25 -10.91
N LEU A 36 5.13 28.01 -10.39
CA LEU A 36 6.26 27.50 -9.59
C LEU A 36 5.86 26.93 -8.20
N TYR A 37 4.70 27.24 -7.69
CA TYR A 37 4.19 26.77 -6.38
C TYR A 37 2.67 26.63 -6.43
N CYS A 38 2.16 25.80 -7.37
CA CYS A 38 0.73 25.55 -7.47
C CYS A 38 0.37 24.28 -6.69
N ASP A 39 -0.18 24.43 -5.49
CA ASP A 39 -0.67 23.30 -4.67
C ASP A 39 -1.89 22.61 -5.30
N GLU A 40 -2.48 23.18 -6.32
CA GLU A 40 -3.66 22.66 -7.02
C GLU A 40 -3.32 21.66 -8.13
N GLN A 41 -2.06 21.59 -8.56
CA GLN A 41 -1.66 20.68 -9.64
C GLN A 41 -1.47 19.25 -9.15
N LYS A 42 -2.36 18.37 -9.57
CA LYS A 42 -2.37 16.96 -9.14
C LYS A 42 -1.13 16.19 -9.57
N TYR A 43 -0.59 16.43 -10.76
CA TYR A 43 0.54 15.70 -11.33
C TYR A 43 1.74 16.62 -11.54
N LEU A 44 2.83 16.32 -10.86
CA LEU A 44 4.11 17.03 -10.97
C LEU A 44 5.20 16.13 -11.54
N TYR A 45 5.28 14.94 -10.99
CA TYR A 45 6.31 13.96 -11.30
C TYR A 45 5.79 12.55 -11.04
N THR A 46 6.04 11.62 -11.95
CA THR A 46 5.50 10.24 -11.92
C THR A 46 5.81 9.49 -10.62
N ARG A 47 6.91 9.79 -9.94
CA ARG A 47 7.23 9.18 -8.64
C ARG A 47 6.24 9.54 -7.54
N PHE A 48 5.60 10.71 -7.62
CA PHE A 48 4.57 11.13 -6.67
C PHE A 48 3.19 10.67 -7.08
N SER A 49 2.84 10.87 -8.36
CA SER A 49 1.56 10.47 -8.93
C SER A 49 1.62 10.47 -10.47
N ASN A 50 0.81 9.61 -11.08
CA ASN A 50 0.68 9.50 -12.54
C ASN A 50 -0.75 9.04 -12.86
N PRO A 51 -1.43 9.59 -13.89
CA PRO A 51 -2.81 9.20 -14.19
C PRO A 51 -2.99 7.69 -14.42
N THR A 52 -2.00 7.01 -14.99
CA THR A 52 -2.06 5.55 -15.22
C THR A 52 -2.00 4.77 -13.90
N ILE A 53 -1.15 5.21 -12.96
CA ILE A 53 -1.04 4.62 -11.61
C ILE A 53 -2.31 4.87 -10.83
N ASP A 54 -2.81 6.10 -10.82
CA ASP A 54 -4.05 6.48 -10.15
C ASP A 54 -5.24 5.63 -10.63
N ALA A 55 -5.29 5.35 -11.94
CA ALA A 55 -6.34 4.52 -12.51
C ALA A 55 -6.26 3.07 -12.02
N LEU A 56 -5.05 2.51 -11.92
CA LEU A 56 -4.83 1.18 -11.34
C LEU A 56 -5.27 1.14 -9.88
N GLU A 57 -4.84 2.11 -9.09
CA GLU A 57 -5.17 2.20 -7.66
C GLU A 57 -6.67 2.39 -7.43
N ASP A 58 -7.34 3.21 -8.23
CA ASP A 58 -8.78 3.40 -8.15
C ASP A 58 -9.55 2.12 -8.53
N GLY A 59 -9.08 1.40 -9.55
CA GLY A 59 -9.62 0.09 -9.93
C GLY A 59 -9.50 -0.94 -8.80
N LEU A 60 -8.32 -1.08 -8.20
CA LEU A 60 -8.07 -1.97 -7.07
C LEU A 60 -8.90 -1.58 -5.86
N ARG A 61 -8.97 -0.29 -5.53
CA ARG A 61 -9.81 0.25 -4.47
C ARG A 61 -11.28 -0.16 -4.63
N CYS A 62 -11.79 -0.09 -5.86
CA CYS A 62 -13.18 -0.47 -6.16
C CYS A 62 -13.44 -1.96 -6.00
N ILE A 63 -12.49 -2.83 -6.37
CA ILE A 63 -12.60 -4.29 -6.24
C ILE A 63 -12.60 -4.68 -4.78
N GLU A 64 -11.64 -4.17 -4.01
CA GLU A 64 -11.44 -4.47 -2.60
C GLU A 64 -12.45 -3.77 -1.66
N ASN A 65 -13.36 -2.93 -2.20
CA ASN A 65 -14.24 -2.07 -1.42
C ASN A 65 -13.48 -1.23 -0.38
N ALA A 66 -12.26 -0.84 -0.70
CA ALA A 66 -11.40 -0.05 0.15
C ALA A 66 -11.62 1.45 -0.02
N LYS A 67 -11.20 2.23 0.97
CA LYS A 67 -11.22 3.70 0.88
C LYS A 67 -10.04 4.23 0.07
N TYR A 68 -8.89 3.58 0.17
CA TYR A 68 -7.65 3.91 -0.53
C TYR A 68 -6.98 2.64 -1.04
N ALA A 69 -6.19 2.77 -2.09
CA ALA A 69 -5.26 1.77 -2.57
C ALA A 69 -3.94 2.45 -2.94
N LEU A 70 -2.83 1.78 -2.72
CA LEU A 70 -1.50 2.23 -3.13
C LEU A 70 -0.79 1.07 -3.81
N SER A 71 -0.21 1.34 -4.96
CA SER A 71 0.56 0.37 -5.73
C SER A 71 2.06 0.50 -5.45
N PHE A 72 2.75 -0.62 -5.42
CA PHE A 72 4.18 -0.70 -5.16
C PHE A 72 4.87 -1.55 -6.22
N SER A 73 6.15 -1.32 -6.42
CA SER A 73 6.97 -2.05 -7.41
C SER A 73 7.19 -3.52 -7.07
N SER A 74 6.90 -3.95 -5.84
CA SER A 74 7.01 -5.33 -5.39
C SER A 74 6.20 -5.57 -4.12
N GLY A 75 5.85 -6.85 -3.85
CA GLY A 75 5.20 -7.24 -2.59
C GLY A 75 6.02 -6.85 -1.36
N MET A 76 7.35 -7.02 -1.40
CA MET A 76 8.21 -6.59 -0.28
C MET A 76 8.22 -5.08 -0.08
N SER A 77 8.10 -4.30 -1.16
CA SER A 77 7.94 -2.85 -1.05
C SER A 77 6.64 -2.49 -0.33
N ALA A 78 5.53 -3.14 -0.67
CA ALA A 78 4.25 -2.95 0.01
C ALA A 78 4.34 -3.35 1.50
N ILE A 79 4.86 -4.55 1.79
CA ILE A 79 4.99 -5.08 3.15
C ILE A 79 5.89 -4.18 4.01
N SER A 80 7.06 -3.80 3.50
CA SER A 80 7.98 -2.94 4.25
C SER A 80 7.38 -1.57 4.54
N ASN A 81 6.63 -0.97 3.62
CA ASN A 81 5.95 0.29 3.87
C ASN A 81 4.88 0.16 4.97
N VAL A 82 4.11 -0.93 4.99
CA VAL A 82 3.14 -1.18 6.06
C VAL A 82 3.84 -1.32 7.42
N LEU A 83 4.91 -2.12 7.48
CA LEU A 83 5.67 -2.32 8.73
C LEU A 83 6.36 -1.04 9.22
N MET A 84 6.78 -0.17 8.31
CA MET A 84 7.39 1.13 8.64
C MET A 84 6.38 2.21 9.06
N LEU A 85 5.08 1.91 9.12
CA LEU A 85 4.09 2.77 9.81
C LEU A 85 4.24 2.73 11.34
N LEU A 86 4.96 1.75 11.87
CA LEU A 86 5.25 1.63 13.28
C LEU A 86 6.33 2.64 13.70
N ASN A 87 6.18 3.18 14.89
CA ASN A 87 7.14 4.08 15.51
C ASN A 87 8.19 3.31 16.33
N ALA A 88 9.30 3.99 16.65
CA ALA A 88 10.30 3.45 17.57
C ALA A 88 9.67 3.09 18.94
N GLY A 89 9.98 1.91 19.44
CA GLY A 89 9.43 1.36 20.67
C GLY A 89 8.14 0.57 20.51
N GLU A 90 7.53 0.58 19.32
CA GLU A 90 6.32 -0.19 19.05
C GLU A 90 6.62 -1.66 18.68
N HIS A 91 5.56 -2.47 18.65
CA HIS A 91 5.63 -3.91 18.50
C HIS A 91 4.62 -4.39 17.45
N VAL A 92 5.05 -5.39 16.66
CA VAL A 92 4.22 -6.11 15.68
C VAL A 92 4.20 -7.60 15.99
N ILE A 93 3.04 -8.24 15.80
CA ILE A 93 2.87 -9.68 15.85
C ILE A 93 2.77 -10.19 14.41
N LEU A 94 3.55 -11.22 14.07
CA LEU A 94 3.60 -11.84 12.74
C LEU A 94 3.38 -13.37 12.86
N PRO A 95 2.91 -14.04 11.79
CA PRO A 95 2.87 -15.50 11.75
C PRO A 95 4.27 -16.10 11.81
N LYS A 96 4.41 -17.26 12.47
CA LYS A 96 5.64 -18.06 12.40
C LYS A 96 5.99 -18.43 10.96
N GLU A 97 4.98 -18.76 10.16
CA GLU A 97 5.12 -19.16 8.76
C GLU A 97 4.90 -17.98 7.81
N VAL A 98 5.63 -16.89 8.02
CA VAL A 98 5.58 -15.72 7.13
C VAL A 98 6.59 -15.86 6.00
N TYR A 99 6.34 -15.17 4.88
CA TYR A 99 7.28 -15.09 3.77
C TYR A 99 8.70 -14.72 4.24
N GLY A 100 9.72 -15.45 3.74
CA GLY A 100 11.10 -15.29 4.19
C GLY A 100 11.65 -13.86 4.12
N GLY A 101 11.26 -13.08 3.12
CA GLY A 101 11.61 -11.65 3.03
C GLY A 101 11.03 -10.83 4.17
N THR A 102 9.77 -11.08 4.53
CA THR A 102 9.09 -10.43 5.67
C THR A 102 9.77 -10.81 6.99
N CYS A 103 10.10 -12.10 7.17
CA CYS A 103 10.83 -12.57 8.33
C CYS A 103 12.20 -11.89 8.46
N GLN A 104 12.96 -11.79 7.37
CA GLN A 104 14.25 -11.10 7.38
C GLN A 104 14.10 -9.60 7.67
N PHE A 105 13.09 -8.95 7.10
CA PHE A 105 12.82 -7.56 7.37
C PHE A 105 12.48 -7.33 8.85
N ALA A 106 11.59 -8.14 9.41
CA ALA A 106 11.18 -8.05 10.81
C ALA A 106 12.32 -8.36 11.79
N THR A 107 13.22 -9.29 11.47
CA THR A 107 14.30 -9.70 12.37
C THR A 107 15.58 -8.89 12.23
N LYS A 108 15.88 -8.33 11.04
CA LYS A 108 17.15 -7.65 10.76
C LYS A 108 17.02 -6.15 10.55
N ILE A 109 15.87 -5.68 10.08
CA ILE A 109 15.68 -4.27 9.75
C ILE A 109 14.91 -3.55 10.84
N LEU A 110 13.73 -4.05 11.25
CA LEU A 110 12.91 -3.40 12.28
C LEU A 110 13.66 -3.09 13.58
N PRO A 111 14.56 -3.99 14.11
CA PRO A 111 15.31 -3.68 15.31
C PRO A 111 16.23 -2.46 15.20
N ARG A 112 16.71 -2.12 13.99
CA ARG A 112 17.50 -0.90 13.75
C ARG A 112 16.70 0.39 13.98
N TYR A 113 15.37 0.29 13.87
CA TYR A 113 14.41 1.36 14.11
C TYR A 113 13.74 1.24 15.47
N GLN A 114 14.28 0.37 16.37
CA GLN A 114 13.75 0.11 17.71
C GLN A 114 12.31 -0.44 17.69
N ILE A 115 11.91 -1.12 16.61
CA ILE A 115 10.62 -1.80 16.48
C ILE A 115 10.85 -3.29 16.79
N SER A 116 10.03 -3.84 17.68
CA SER A 116 10.10 -5.25 18.07
C SER A 116 9.06 -6.08 17.33
N ALA A 117 9.36 -7.39 17.15
CA ALA A 117 8.47 -8.32 16.46
C ALA A 117 8.37 -9.64 17.25
N SER A 118 7.15 -10.17 17.38
CA SER A 118 6.88 -11.53 17.88
C SER A 118 6.31 -12.39 16.78
N PHE A 119 6.75 -13.66 16.74
CA PHE A 119 6.28 -14.64 15.78
C PHE A 119 5.46 -15.70 16.49
N VAL A 120 4.20 -15.87 16.10
CA VAL A 120 3.23 -16.76 16.74
C VAL A 120 2.52 -17.64 15.73
N ASP A 121 1.95 -18.73 16.19
CA ASP A 121 0.96 -19.47 15.40
C ASP A 121 -0.37 -18.70 15.40
N MET A 122 -0.73 -18.14 14.24
CA MET A 122 -1.97 -17.36 14.09
C MET A 122 -3.25 -18.20 14.20
N ALA A 123 -3.16 -19.53 14.08
CA ALA A 123 -4.28 -20.44 14.33
C ALA A 123 -4.51 -20.66 15.84
N ASN A 124 -3.53 -20.35 16.68
CA ASN A 124 -3.62 -20.45 18.13
C ASN A 124 -3.90 -19.06 18.74
N LEU A 125 -5.16 -18.78 19.03
CA LEU A 125 -5.56 -17.49 19.57
C LEU A 125 -4.93 -17.16 20.92
N ASP A 126 -4.66 -18.17 21.74
CA ASP A 126 -3.99 -17.99 23.03
C ASP A 126 -2.54 -17.49 22.84
N GLU A 127 -1.82 -18.03 21.83
CA GLU A 127 -0.48 -17.50 21.49
C GLU A 127 -0.54 -16.04 21.02
N VAL A 128 -1.54 -15.70 20.21
CA VAL A 128 -1.73 -14.33 19.73
C VAL A 128 -2.01 -13.40 20.90
N GLU A 129 -2.95 -13.77 21.79
CA GLU A 129 -3.31 -12.96 22.95
C GLU A 129 -2.13 -12.76 23.92
N ASN A 130 -1.40 -13.82 24.21
CA ASN A 130 -0.21 -13.77 25.07
C ASN A 130 0.94 -12.96 24.49
N ALA A 131 1.01 -12.79 23.16
CA ALA A 131 2.00 -11.96 22.50
C ALA A 131 1.65 -10.46 22.48
N ILE A 132 0.41 -10.10 22.79
CA ILE A 132 -0.02 -8.69 22.86
C ILE A 132 0.61 -8.04 24.10
N THR A 133 1.23 -6.90 23.87
CA THR A 133 1.82 -6.04 24.90
C THR A 133 1.26 -4.62 24.79
N ASP A 134 1.53 -3.78 25.80
CA ASP A 134 1.16 -2.35 25.75
C ASP A 134 1.78 -1.60 24.55
N ARG A 135 2.82 -2.18 23.94
CA ARG A 135 3.52 -1.63 22.77
C ARG A 135 3.00 -2.17 21.45
N THR A 136 2.16 -3.19 21.46
CA THR A 136 1.62 -3.79 20.23
C THR A 136 0.70 -2.80 19.52
N ARG A 137 1.00 -2.52 18.25
CA ARG A 137 0.22 -1.62 17.39
C ARG A 137 -0.20 -2.26 16.08
N MET A 138 0.37 -3.42 15.76
CA MET A 138 0.08 -4.11 14.52
C MET A 138 0.04 -5.61 14.72
N ILE A 139 -0.95 -6.26 14.12
CA ILE A 139 -0.99 -7.71 13.90
C ILE A 139 -0.99 -7.90 12.40
N TYR A 140 0.03 -8.54 11.88
CA TYR A 140 0.19 -8.89 10.48
C TYR A 140 -0.27 -10.34 10.28
N ILE A 141 -1.21 -10.54 9.34
CA ILE A 141 -1.84 -11.85 9.07
C ILE A 141 -1.48 -12.34 7.69
#